data_5a332dc2096507236216714e0fe4f750
#
_entry.id   5a332dc2096507236216714e0fe4f750
#
_cell.length_a   1.000
_cell.length_b   1.000
_cell.length_c   1.000
_cell.angle_alpha   90.00
_cell.angle_beta   90.00
_cell.angle_gamma   90.00
#
_symmetry.space_group_name_H-M   'P 1'
#
loop_
_entity.id
_entity.type
_entity.pdbx_description
1 polymer ?
#
loop_
_entity_poly.entity_id
_entity_poly.type
_entity_poly.pdbx_seq_one_letter_code
_entity_poly.pdbx_strand_id
1 'polypeptide(L)' 'MQDMFAQLEKLRRDAAECELIRDLATDPKKRELFDRLAAHLSVLATEIERAILEGGKKG' A
#
# COMPACT_ATOMS: atom_id res chain seq x y z
N MET A 1 6.11 5.34 19.84
CA MET A 1 5.47 6.29 18.95
C MET A 1 5.61 5.82 17.51
N GLN A 2 4.53 5.90 16.75
CA GLN A 2 4.56 5.39 15.39
C GLN A 2 5.07 6.45 14.43
N ASP A 3 5.91 5.99 13.54
CA ASP A 3 6.46 6.84 12.50
C ASP A 3 5.59 6.66 11.24
N MET A 4 4.86 7.70 10.86
CA MET A 4 3.95 7.61 9.72
C MET A 4 4.70 7.44 8.41
N PHE A 5 5.90 8.01 8.32
CA PHE A 5 6.70 7.81 7.11
C PHE A 5 7.12 6.36 6.98
N ALA A 6 7.51 5.73 8.08
CA ALA A 6 7.90 4.32 8.04
C ALA A 6 6.70 3.46 7.66
N GLN A 7 5.52 3.81 8.19
CA GLN A 7 4.31 3.09 7.86
C GLN A 7 3.96 3.25 6.37
N LEU A 8 4.11 4.45 5.86
CA LEU A 8 3.85 4.71 4.45
C LEU A 8 4.78 3.89 3.55
N GLU A 9 6.06 3.86 3.89
CA GLU A 9 7.02 3.10 3.09
C GLU A 9 6.74 1.61 3.15
N LYS A 10 6.33 1.13 4.31
CA LYS A 10 5.99 -0.27 4.44
C LYS A 10 4.80 -0.64 3.57
N LEU A 11 3.78 0.21 3.55
CA LEU A 11 2.61 -0.05 2.72
C LEU A 11 2.95 -0.03 1.25
N ARG A 12 3.80 0.91 0.83
CA ARG A 12 4.22 0.98 -0.55
C ARG A 12 5.02 -0.26 -0.95
N ARG A 13 5.88 -0.73 -0.07
CA ARG A 13 6.65 -1.93 -0.33
C ARG A 13 5.75 -3.15 -0.42
N ASP A 14 4.79 -3.25 0.51
CA ASP A 14 3.87 -4.38 0.50
C ASP A 14 3.01 -4.37 -0.77
N ALA A 15 2.59 -3.19 -1.21
CA ALA A 15 1.82 -3.09 -2.44
C ALA A 15 2.64 -3.56 -3.63
N ALA A 16 3.91 -3.15 -3.68
CA ALA A 16 4.78 -3.57 -4.77
C ALA A 16 4.98 -5.07 -4.77
N GLU A 17 5.13 -5.66 -3.58
CA GLU A 17 5.30 -7.10 -3.46
C GLU A 17 4.04 -7.82 -3.93
N CYS A 18 2.88 -7.30 -3.59
CA CYS A 18 1.63 -7.92 -4.04
C CYS A 18 1.51 -7.85 -5.55
N GLU A 19 1.93 -6.73 -6.15
CA GLU A 19 1.91 -6.62 -7.60
C GLU A 19 2.84 -7.62 -8.25
N LEU A 20 4.01 -7.83 -7.65
CA LEU A 20 4.95 -8.80 -8.18
C LEU A 20 4.39 -10.21 -8.11
N ILE A 21 3.79 -10.56 -6.97
CA ILE A 21 3.19 -11.88 -6.81
C ILE A 21 2.05 -12.05 -7.80
N ARG A 22 1.24 -11.00 -7.99
CA ARG A 22 0.17 -11.05 -8.97
C ARG A 22 0.70 -11.35 -10.36
N ASP A 23 1.78 -10.65 -10.75
CA ASP A 23 2.32 -10.81 -12.09
C ASP A 23 2.94 -12.18 -12.30
N LEU A 24 3.47 -12.78 -11.24
CA LEU A 24 4.10 -14.10 -11.33
C LEU A 24 3.11 -15.24 -11.17
N ALA A 25 1.92 -14.97 -10.67
CA ALA A 25 0.95 -16.02 -10.42
C ALA A 25 0.36 -16.54 -11.72
N THR A 26 0.26 -17.85 -11.82
CA THR A 26 -0.38 -18.49 -12.97
C THR A 26 -1.84 -18.82 -12.70
N ASP A 27 -2.23 -18.88 -11.43
CA ASP A 27 -3.59 -19.19 -11.04
C ASP A 27 -4.43 -17.91 -11.09
N PRO A 28 -5.53 -17.91 -11.88
CA PRO A 28 -6.34 -16.68 -11.99
C PRO A 28 -6.90 -16.20 -10.68
N LYS A 29 -7.28 -17.11 -9.79
CA LYS A 29 -7.82 -16.70 -8.50
C LYS A 29 -6.77 -16.03 -7.64
N LYS A 30 -5.55 -16.56 -7.68
CA LYS A 30 -4.47 -15.98 -6.93
C LYS A 30 -4.10 -14.61 -7.49
N ARG A 31 -4.10 -14.48 -8.81
CA ARG A 31 -3.81 -13.18 -9.43
C ARG A 31 -4.85 -12.15 -9.03
N GLU A 32 -6.11 -12.54 -9.03
CA GLU A 32 -7.18 -11.63 -8.67
C GLU A 32 -7.06 -11.20 -7.21
N LEU A 33 -6.74 -12.15 -6.33
CA LEU A 33 -6.58 -11.84 -4.93
C LEU A 33 -5.46 -10.83 -4.70
N PHE A 34 -4.30 -11.07 -5.30
CA PHE A 34 -3.17 -10.18 -5.07
C PHE A 34 -3.34 -8.85 -5.79
N ASP A 35 -4.08 -8.81 -6.89
CA ASP A 35 -4.43 -7.55 -7.51
C ASP A 35 -5.27 -6.70 -6.56
N ARG A 36 -6.24 -7.32 -5.89
CA ARG A 36 -7.08 -6.62 -4.94
C ARG A 36 -6.30 -6.15 -3.74
N LEU A 37 -5.40 -7.00 -3.23
CA LEU A 37 -4.57 -6.63 -2.10
C LEU A 37 -3.66 -5.45 -2.44
N ALA A 38 -3.06 -5.48 -3.62
CA ALA A 38 -2.21 -4.37 -4.05
C ALA A 38 -3.00 -3.07 -4.11
N ALA A 39 -4.21 -3.14 -4.64
CA ALA A 39 -5.06 -1.95 -4.72
C ALA A 39 -5.40 -1.42 -3.34
N HIS A 40 -5.74 -2.30 -2.41
CA HIS A 40 -6.05 -1.90 -1.04
C HIS A 40 -4.87 -1.22 -0.38
N LEU A 41 -3.69 -1.83 -0.52
CA LEU A 41 -2.50 -1.27 0.11
C LEU A 41 -2.13 0.08 -0.50
N SER A 42 -2.35 0.24 -1.79
CA SER A 42 -2.09 1.52 -2.45
C SER A 42 -3.03 2.60 -1.93
N VAL A 43 -4.29 2.27 -1.72
CA VAL A 43 -5.24 3.23 -1.18
C VAL A 43 -4.84 3.63 0.23
N LEU A 44 -4.46 2.65 1.05
CA LEU A 44 -4.03 2.95 2.41
C LEU A 44 -2.79 3.83 2.42
N ALA A 45 -1.86 3.55 1.52
CA ALA A 45 -0.65 4.37 1.43
C ALA A 45 -1.01 5.81 1.06
N THR A 46 -1.94 5.98 0.13
CA THR A 46 -2.37 7.31 -0.26
C THR A 46 -3.02 8.05 0.92
N GLU A 47 -3.80 7.34 1.71
CA GLU A 47 -4.46 7.96 2.86
C GLU A 47 -3.45 8.39 3.90
N ILE A 48 -2.43 7.57 4.13
CA ILE A 48 -1.39 7.96 5.09
C ILE A 48 -0.60 9.15 4.57
N GLU A 49 -0.29 9.14 3.28
CA GLU A 49 0.42 10.27 2.68
C GLU A 49 -0.37 11.56 2.84
N ARG A 50 -1.68 11.49 2.60
CA ARG A 50 -2.52 12.65 2.76
C ARG A 50 -2.54 13.12 4.21
N ALA A 51 -2.61 12.17 5.15
CA ALA A 51 -2.62 12.53 6.57
C ALA A 51 -1.32 13.21 6.96
N ILE A 52 -0.19 12.75 6.41
CA ILE A 52 1.09 13.38 6.69
C ILE A 52 1.07 14.82 6.19
N LEU A 53 0.60 15.03 4.98
CA LEU A 53 0.57 16.37 4.40
C LEU A 53 -0.37 17.28 5.15
N GLU A 54 -1.54 16.78 5.53
CA GLU A 54 -2.50 17.60 6.27
C GLU A 54 -2.09 17.81 7.71
N GLY A 55 -1.49 16.77 8.30
CA GLY A 55 -1.03 16.87 9.67
C GLY A 55 0.03 17.95 9.85
N GLY A 56 0.85 18.15 8.84
CA GLY A 56 1.85 19.18 8.91
C GLY A 56 1.29 20.57 8.93
N LYS A 57 0.06 20.74 8.48
CA LYS A 57 -0.58 22.04 8.48
C LYS A 57 -1.35 22.30 9.76
N LYS A 58 -1.68 21.26 10.44
CA LYS A 58 -2.48 21.41 11.62
C LYS A 58 -1.69 22.08 12.72
N GLY A 59 -2.10 23.21 13.07
CA GLY A 59 -1.40 23.98 14.07
C GLY A 59 -1.45 23.36 15.44
#